data_294b98d70a4d2d83c81bcdc00ecf7975
#
_entry.id   294b98d70a4d2d83c81bcdc00ecf7975
#
_cell.length_a   1.000
_cell.length_b   1.000
_cell.length_c   1.000
_cell.angle_alpha   90.00
_cell.angle_beta   90.00
_cell.angle_gamma   90.00
#
_symmetry.space_group_name_H-M   'P 1'
#
loop_
_entity.id
_entity.type
_entity.pdbx_description
1 polymer ?
#
loop_
_entity_poly.entity_id
_entity_poly.type
_entity_poly.pdbx_seq_one_letter_code
_entity_poly.pdbx_strand_id
1 'polypeptide(L)'
;MDYTELESADVQRVAEELLQRLSDKYGSVLGSKALIKELGYPSAASFQQALARGAVPVPIFKLQHRRGSFALTQDVAAWLSRQRSLARVGKGYAD
;
A
#
# COMPACT_ATOMS: atom_id res chain seq x y z
N MET A 1 9.41 -27.02 7.55
CA MET A 1 8.85 -25.69 7.33
C MET A 1 7.40 -25.86 6.90
N ASP A 2 6.50 -25.25 7.60
CA ASP A 2 5.11 -25.39 7.24
C ASP A 2 4.69 -24.34 6.22
N TYR A 3 3.46 -24.47 5.73
CA TYR A 3 2.93 -23.63 4.68
C TYR A 3 2.85 -22.16 5.10
N THR A 4 2.51 -21.91 6.37
CA THR A 4 2.38 -20.56 6.89
C THR A 4 3.71 -19.82 6.88
N GLU A 5 4.78 -20.51 7.21
CA GLU A 5 6.11 -19.90 7.19
C GLU A 5 6.53 -19.52 5.77
N LEU A 6 6.22 -20.36 4.80
CA LEU A 6 6.53 -20.07 3.41
C LEU A 6 5.76 -18.86 2.91
N GLU A 7 4.48 -18.75 3.28
CA GLU A 7 3.68 -17.59 2.90
C GLU A 7 4.19 -16.31 3.52
N SER A 8 4.57 -16.36 4.81
CA SER A 8 5.09 -15.20 5.50
C SER A 8 6.41 -14.73 4.89
N ALA A 9 7.29 -15.67 4.55
CA ALA A 9 8.56 -15.34 3.94
C ALA A 9 8.36 -14.69 2.58
N ASP A 10 7.42 -15.19 1.78
CA ASP A 10 7.12 -14.62 0.47
C ASP A 10 6.54 -13.21 0.60
N VAL A 11 5.61 -13.00 1.52
CA VAL A 11 5.04 -11.68 1.75
C VAL A 11 6.13 -10.68 2.14
N GLN A 12 7.03 -11.10 3.03
CA GLN A 12 8.09 -10.22 3.48
C GLN A 12 9.07 -9.88 2.36
N ARG A 13 9.45 -10.88 1.56
CA ARG A 13 10.35 -10.68 0.43
C ARG A 13 9.76 -9.69 -0.57
N VAL A 14 8.49 -9.86 -0.94
CA VAL A 14 7.83 -8.98 -1.89
C VAL A 14 7.68 -7.57 -1.30
N ALA A 15 7.37 -7.47 -0.01
CA ALA A 15 7.27 -6.17 0.63
C ALA A 15 8.62 -5.43 0.60
N GLU A 16 9.72 -6.13 0.83
CA GLU A 16 11.05 -5.53 0.77
C GLU A 16 11.41 -5.06 -0.63
N GLU A 17 11.08 -5.86 -1.64
CA GLU A 17 11.32 -5.48 -3.03
C GLU A 17 10.51 -4.25 -3.43
N LEU A 18 9.24 -4.22 -3.03
CA LEU A 18 8.38 -3.07 -3.29
C LEU A 18 8.86 -1.84 -2.55
N LEU A 19 9.29 -2.02 -1.30
CA LEU A 19 9.80 -0.92 -0.50
C LEU A 19 11.01 -0.28 -1.17
N GLN A 20 11.93 -1.10 -1.67
CA GLN A 20 13.11 -0.59 -2.35
C GLN A 20 12.71 0.23 -3.58
N ARG A 21 11.81 -0.31 -4.39
CA ARG A 21 11.37 0.34 -5.61
C ARG A 21 10.62 1.63 -5.34
N LEU A 22 9.70 1.59 -4.38
CA LEU A 22 8.91 2.78 -4.04
C LEU A 22 9.77 3.83 -3.34
N SER A 23 10.72 3.40 -2.50
CA SER A 23 11.62 4.34 -1.83
C SER A 23 12.53 5.05 -2.84
N ASP A 24 12.99 4.34 -3.85
CA ASP A 24 13.80 4.95 -4.89
C ASP A 24 13.02 6.00 -5.67
N LYS A 25 11.73 5.79 -5.82
CA LYS A 25 10.88 6.70 -6.60
C LYS A 25 10.34 7.86 -5.77
N TYR A 26 9.93 7.60 -4.54
CA TYR A 26 9.20 8.57 -3.71
C TYR A 26 9.90 8.96 -2.42
N GLY A 27 10.91 8.22 -2.00
CA GLY A 27 11.48 8.43 -0.68
C GLY A 27 10.69 7.73 0.41
N SER A 28 10.72 8.27 1.62
CA SER A 28 10.13 7.63 2.79
C SER A 28 8.61 7.77 2.89
N VAL A 29 8.04 8.76 2.23
CA VAL A 29 6.59 9.00 2.30
C VAL A 29 6.02 9.20 0.91
N LEU A 30 4.76 8.82 0.76
CA LEU A 30 3.99 9.08 -0.45
C LEU A 30 2.94 10.14 -0.14
N GLY A 31 2.88 11.18 -0.99
CA GLY A 31 1.80 12.18 -0.89
C GLY A 31 0.55 11.72 -1.61
N SER A 32 -0.47 12.57 -1.60
CA SER A 32 -1.79 12.22 -2.13
C SER A 32 -1.75 11.72 -3.57
N LYS A 33 -1.03 12.42 -4.44
CA LYS A 33 -0.97 12.05 -5.85
C LYS A 33 -0.36 10.65 -6.04
N ALA A 34 0.73 10.38 -5.34
CA ALA A 34 1.38 9.09 -5.39
C ALA A 34 0.51 7.99 -4.79
N LEU A 35 -0.20 8.30 -3.70
CA LEU A 35 -1.11 7.34 -3.06
C LEU A 35 -2.25 6.94 -3.98
N ILE A 36 -2.83 7.90 -4.69
CA ILE A 36 -3.88 7.60 -5.67
C ILE A 36 -3.37 6.59 -6.67
N LYS A 37 -2.18 6.83 -7.20
CA LYS A 37 -1.60 5.96 -8.22
C LYS A 37 -1.21 4.59 -7.67
N GLU A 38 -0.47 4.56 -6.57
CA GLU A 38 0.10 3.31 -6.07
C GLU A 38 -0.91 2.42 -5.37
N LEU A 39 -1.93 3.01 -4.75
CA LEU A 39 -3.01 2.23 -4.14
C LEU A 39 -4.11 1.87 -5.13
N GLY A 40 -4.03 2.39 -6.34
CA GLY A 40 -4.94 1.99 -7.41
C GLY A 40 -6.29 2.68 -7.41
N TYR A 41 -6.38 3.87 -6.85
CA TYR A 41 -7.64 4.61 -6.93
C TYR A 41 -7.86 5.16 -8.33
N PRO A 42 -9.07 5.05 -8.88
CA PRO A 42 -9.33 5.52 -10.25
C PRO A 42 -9.33 7.02 -10.39
N SER A 43 -9.49 7.76 -9.29
CA SER A 43 -9.56 9.22 -9.36
C SER A 43 -9.21 9.83 -8.00
N ALA A 44 -8.89 11.11 -8.02
CA ALA A 44 -8.69 11.86 -6.79
C ALA A 44 -9.96 11.88 -5.95
N ALA A 45 -11.12 11.95 -6.60
CA ALA A 45 -12.40 11.97 -5.89
C ALA A 45 -12.62 10.68 -5.11
N SER A 46 -12.33 9.52 -5.71
CA SER A 46 -12.51 8.25 -5.01
C SER A 46 -11.57 8.12 -3.83
N PHE A 47 -10.35 8.62 -3.95
CA PHE A 47 -9.40 8.65 -2.85
C PHE A 47 -9.91 9.55 -1.71
N GLN A 48 -10.41 10.73 -2.04
CA GLN A 48 -10.94 11.66 -1.03
C GLN A 48 -12.15 11.07 -0.31
N GLN A 49 -13.00 10.36 -1.04
CA GLN A 49 -14.13 9.67 -0.41
C GLN A 49 -13.67 8.59 0.56
N ALA A 50 -12.65 7.84 0.16
CA ALA A 50 -12.08 6.82 1.04
C ALA A 50 -11.47 7.45 2.30
N LEU A 51 -10.77 8.57 2.14
CA LEU A 51 -10.22 9.31 3.29
C LEU A 51 -11.33 9.74 4.25
N ALA A 52 -12.40 10.31 3.69
CA ALA A 52 -13.50 10.82 4.50
C ALA A 52 -14.17 9.70 5.30
N ARG A 53 -14.20 8.48 4.77
CA ARG A 53 -14.81 7.34 5.45
C ARG A 53 -13.83 6.56 6.31
N GLY A 54 -12.56 6.98 6.36
CA GLY A 54 -11.54 6.22 7.06
C GLY A 54 -11.27 4.87 6.44
N ALA A 55 -11.44 4.75 5.11
CA ALA A 55 -11.37 3.48 4.41
C ALA A 55 -10.06 3.29 3.61
N VAL A 56 -9.12 4.22 3.72
CA VAL A 56 -7.81 4.02 3.09
C VAL A 56 -7.06 2.94 3.85
N PRO A 57 -6.51 1.93 3.17
CA PRO A 57 -6.01 0.73 3.84
C PRO A 57 -4.66 0.87 4.54
N VAL A 58 -4.05 2.03 4.50
CA VAL A 58 -2.78 2.28 5.19
C VAL A 58 -2.93 3.49 6.08
N PRO A 59 -2.11 3.62 7.15
CA PRO A 59 -2.18 4.79 8.01
C PRO A 59 -1.89 6.07 7.24
N ILE A 60 -2.79 7.05 7.39
CA ILE A 60 -2.67 8.34 6.71
C ILE A 60 -2.39 9.40 7.78
N PHE A 61 -1.46 10.28 7.48
CA PHE A 61 -1.10 11.36 8.40
C PHE A 61 -0.84 12.65 7.64
N LYS A 62 -0.77 13.74 8.39
CA LYS A 62 -0.42 15.06 7.85
C LYS A 62 0.99 15.40 8.25
N LEU A 63 1.70 16.05 7.35
CA LEU A 63 3.02 16.60 7.67
C LEU A 63 2.89 18.07 8.00
N GLN A 64 3.63 18.49 9.01
CA GLN A 64 3.62 19.87 9.44
C GLN A 64 4.05 20.79 8.28
N HIS A 65 3.29 21.85 8.06
CA HIS A 65 3.58 22.84 7.01
C HIS A 65 3.50 22.27 5.58
N ARG A 66 2.87 21.13 5.40
CA ARG A 66 2.69 20.53 4.07
C ARG A 66 1.22 20.26 3.82
N ARG A 67 0.79 20.50 2.59
CA ARG A 67 -0.59 20.22 2.20
C ARG A 67 -0.73 18.76 1.82
N GLY A 68 -1.95 18.24 1.97
CA GLY A 68 -2.30 16.93 1.53
C GLY A 68 -2.16 15.87 2.59
N SER A 69 -2.34 14.64 2.15
CA SER A 69 -2.27 13.47 3.02
C SER A 69 -1.08 12.62 2.63
N PHE A 70 -0.50 11.95 3.62
CA PHE A 70 0.74 11.20 3.42
C PHE A 70 0.61 9.83 4.06
N ALA A 71 1.36 8.88 3.53
CA ALA A 71 1.54 7.57 4.14
C ALA A 71 3.01 7.19 4.05
N LEU A 72 3.45 6.33 4.95
CA LEU A 72 4.81 5.80 4.86
C LEU A 72 4.92 4.84 3.68
N THR A 73 6.02 4.96 2.95
CA THR A 73 6.31 4.07 1.84
C THR A 73 6.29 2.60 2.29
N GLN A 74 6.84 2.33 3.47
CA GLN A 74 6.87 0.96 3.99
C GLN A 74 5.47 0.40 4.23
N ASP A 75 4.52 1.23 4.65
CA ASP A 75 3.15 0.77 4.88
C ASP A 75 2.46 0.42 3.56
N VAL A 76 2.69 1.21 2.53
CA VAL A 76 2.14 0.93 1.20
C VAL A 76 2.71 -0.35 0.64
N ALA A 77 4.03 -0.53 0.74
CA ALA A 77 4.69 -1.75 0.25
C ALA A 77 4.16 -2.99 0.97
N ALA A 78 4.01 -2.92 2.29
CA ALA A 78 3.51 -4.05 3.07
C ALA A 78 2.07 -4.39 2.70
N TRP A 79 1.23 -3.37 2.52
CA TRP A 79 -0.16 -3.61 2.15
C TRP A 79 -0.27 -4.27 0.78
N LEU A 80 0.46 -3.77 -0.21
CA LEU A 80 0.43 -4.33 -1.56
C LEU A 80 0.89 -5.79 -1.56
N SER A 81 1.92 -6.10 -0.80
CA SER A 81 2.42 -7.47 -0.70
C SER A 81 1.36 -8.40 -0.11
N ARG A 82 0.66 -7.94 0.92
CA ARG A 82 -0.40 -8.75 1.54
C ARG A 82 -1.58 -8.95 0.59
N GLN A 83 -1.92 -7.95 -0.20
CA GLN A 83 -3.01 -8.08 -1.18
C GLN A 83 -2.68 -9.16 -2.21
N ARG A 84 -1.46 -9.16 -2.71
CA ARG A 84 -1.01 -10.20 -3.64
C ARG A 84 -1.07 -11.58 -3.00
N SER A 85 -0.66 -11.68 -1.76
CA SER A 85 -0.67 -12.95 -1.05
C SER A 85 -2.09 -13.50 -0.88
N LEU A 86 -3.05 -12.64 -0.58
CA LEU A 86 -4.45 -13.05 -0.46
C LEU A 86 -4.98 -13.62 -1.76
N ALA A 87 -4.60 -13.05 -2.90
CA ALA A 87 -5.01 -13.57 -4.19
C ALA A 87 -4.42 -14.96 -4.45
N ARG A 88 -3.18 -15.18 -3.99
CA ARG A 88 -2.48 -16.44 -4.23
C ARG A 88 -3.04 -17.62 -3.45
N VAL A 89 -3.73 -17.38 -2.35
CA VAL A 89 -4.26 -18.50 -1.56
C VAL A 89 -5.64 -18.94 -2.02
N GLY A 90 -5.99 -18.64 -3.24
CA GLY A 90 -7.18 -19.20 -3.86
C GLY A 90 -8.46 -18.47 -3.58
N LYS A 91 -8.39 -17.33 -2.96
CA LYS A 91 -9.54 -16.46 -2.76
C LYS A 91 -9.58 -15.42 -3.86
N GLY A 92 -9.20 -15.85 -5.05
CA GLY A 92 -9.08 -14.97 -6.17
C GLY A 92 -10.30 -14.11 -6.39
N TYR A 93 -10.06 -12.95 -6.90
CA TYR A 93 -11.14 -12.02 -7.19
C TYR A 93 -11.70 -12.35 -8.53
N ALA A 94 -12.97 -12.65 -8.55
CA ALA A 94 -13.65 -12.82 -9.82
C ALA A 94 -13.89 -11.43 -10.37
N ASP A 95 -13.47 -11.22 -11.55
CA ASP A 95 -13.75 -9.95 -12.20
C ASP A 95 -14.86 -10.11 -13.18
#